data_70676becd0583bea112f48e477d5af1e
#
_entry.id   70676becd0583bea112f48e477d5af1e
#
_cell.length_a   1.000
_cell.length_b   1.000
_cell.length_c   1.000
_cell.angle_alpha   90.00
_cell.angle_beta   90.00
_cell.angle_gamma   90.00
#
_symmetry.space_group_name_H-M   'P 1'
#
loop_
_entity.id
_entity.type
_entity.pdbx_description
1 polymer ?
#
loop_
_entity_poly.entity_id
_entity_poly.type
_entity_poly.pdbx_seq_one_letter_code
_entity_poly.pdbx_strand_id
1 'polypeptide(L)' 'MSDKSIQQHINDDKDLLENPTLSPQMRRHTEDELHHLEMYQASHPDENHDPPPLEMYCDENPDADECRI' A
#
# COMPACT_ATOMS: atom_id res chain seq x y z
N MET A 1 6.06 12.77 16.24
CA MET A 1 5.98 12.06 15.07
C MET A 1 4.58 11.61 14.70
N SER A 2 4.19 11.85 13.54
CA SER A 2 2.85 11.49 13.14
C SER A 2 2.87 10.27 12.23
N ASP A 3 1.88 9.46 12.36
CA ASP A 3 1.73 8.33 11.49
C ASP A 3 1.18 8.80 10.16
N LYS A 4 1.75 8.28 9.08
CA LYS A 4 1.23 8.54 7.77
C LYS A 4 -0.11 7.86 7.62
N SER A 5 -1.08 8.56 7.06
CA SER A 5 -2.33 7.91 6.73
C SER A 5 -2.15 7.14 5.43
N ILE A 6 -3.06 6.20 5.17
CA ILE A 6 -3.00 5.44 3.93
C ILE A 6 -3.16 6.37 2.72
N GLN A 7 -3.98 7.41 2.85
CA GLN A 7 -4.16 8.37 1.76
C GLN A 7 -2.86 9.13 1.48
N GLN A 8 -2.12 9.48 2.53
CA GLN A 8 -0.84 10.16 2.36
C GLN A 8 0.15 9.26 1.63
N HIS A 9 0.17 7.98 1.98
CA HIS A 9 1.05 7.02 1.32
C HIS A 9 0.69 6.90 -0.16
N ILE A 10 -0.59 6.83 -0.47
CA ILE A 10 -1.06 6.75 -1.85
C ILE A 10 -0.63 7.99 -2.63
N ASN A 11 -0.78 9.17 -2.03
CA ASN A 11 -0.37 10.41 -2.69
C ASN A 11 1.13 10.43 -2.94
N ASP A 12 1.92 9.98 -1.97
CA ASP A 12 3.37 9.93 -2.12
C ASP A 12 3.77 9.00 -3.26
N ASP A 13 3.10 7.85 -3.37
CA ASP A 13 3.40 6.90 -4.44
C ASP A 13 3.04 7.49 -5.81
N LYS A 14 1.93 8.20 -5.89
CA LYS A 14 1.55 8.83 -7.15
C LYS A 14 2.56 9.89 -7.56
N ASP A 15 3.03 10.69 -6.61
CA ASP A 15 4.06 11.69 -6.89
C ASP A 15 5.34 11.01 -7.38
N LEU A 16 5.71 9.91 -6.75
CA LEU A 16 6.91 9.17 -7.14
C LEU A 16 6.79 8.65 -8.57
N LEU A 17 5.62 8.18 -8.95
CA LEU A 17 5.39 7.66 -10.29
C LEU A 17 5.48 8.74 -11.36
N GLU A 18 5.28 10.00 -10.98
CA GLU A 18 5.41 11.12 -11.92
C GLU A 18 6.86 11.54 -12.13
N ASN A 19 7.78 10.97 -11.36
CA ASN A 19 9.19 11.31 -11.48
C ASN A 19 9.78 10.70 -12.74
N PRO A 20 10.25 11.50 -13.71
CA PRO A 20 10.75 10.97 -14.97
C PRO A 20 12.07 10.21 -14.85
N THR A 21 12.78 10.39 -13.71
CA THR A 21 14.06 9.70 -13.51
C THR A 21 13.90 8.41 -12.72
N LEU A 22 12.67 8.03 -12.38
CA LEU A 22 12.42 6.81 -11.65
C LEU A 22 12.78 5.59 -12.49
N SER A 23 13.53 4.65 -11.90
CA SER A 23 13.95 3.46 -12.63
C SER A 23 12.74 2.58 -12.95
N PRO A 24 12.82 1.75 -14.01
CA PRO A 24 11.71 0.85 -14.35
C PRO A 24 11.35 -0.11 -13.22
N GLN A 25 12.34 -0.60 -12.48
CA GLN A 25 12.08 -1.50 -11.36
C GLN A 25 11.31 -0.79 -10.25
N MET A 26 11.74 0.40 -9.89
CA MET A 26 11.07 1.18 -8.86
C MET A 26 9.67 1.58 -9.30
N ARG A 27 9.52 1.91 -10.57
CA ARG A 27 8.20 2.25 -11.11
C ARG A 27 7.23 1.09 -10.95
N ARG A 28 7.67 -0.11 -11.33
CA ARG A 28 6.83 -1.29 -11.22
C ARG A 28 6.49 -1.61 -9.77
N HIS A 29 7.50 -1.53 -8.89
CA HIS A 29 7.28 -1.78 -7.47
C HIS A 29 6.28 -0.79 -6.89
N THR A 30 6.43 0.49 -7.24
CA THR A 30 5.56 1.53 -6.72
C THR A 30 4.13 1.37 -7.26
N GLU A 31 3.98 0.97 -8.51
CA GLU A 31 2.66 0.70 -9.08
C GLU A 31 1.96 -0.45 -8.37
N ASP A 32 2.69 -1.51 -8.08
CA ASP A 32 2.14 -2.64 -7.35
C ASP A 32 1.71 -2.22 -5.95
N GLU A 33 2.57 -1.48 -5.26
CA GLU A 33 2.27 -1.01 -3.92
C GLU A 33 1.04 -0.11 -3.92
N LEU A 34 0.97 0.79 -4.88
CA LEU A 34 -0.17 1.69 -4.99
C LEU A 34 -1.47 0.92 -5.22
N HIS A 35 -1.42 -0.11 -6.07
CA HIS A 35 -2.57 -0.94 -6.32
C HIS A 35 -3.06 -1.61 -5.04
N HIS A 36 -2.13 -2.18 -4.28
CA HIS A 36 -2.49 -2.84 -3.02
C HIS A 36 -3.05 -1.86 -2.01
N LEU A 37 -2.47 -0.67 -1.93
CA LEU A 37 -2.96 0.36 -1.02
C LEU A 37 -4.38 0.78 -1.39
N GLU A 38 -4.65 0.94 -2.67
CA GLU A 38 -5.98 1.33 -3.11
C GLU A 38 -7.00 0.24 -2.82
N MET A 39 -6.62 -1.02 -3.03
CA MET A 39 -7.50 -2.12 -2.71
C MET A 39 -7.79 -2.21 -1.21
N TYR A 40 -6.76 -2.02 -0.40
CA TYR A 40 -6.94 -2.01 1.05
C TYR A 40 -7.85 -0.88 1.48
N GLN A 41 -7.66 0.31 0.92
CA GLN A 41 -8.49 1.45 1.25
C GLN A 41 -9.95 1.20 0.88
N ALA A 42 -10.19 0.56 -0.26
CA ALA A 42 -11.54 0.25 -0.70
C ALA A 42 -12.20 -0.77 0.23
N SER A 43 -11.43 -1.73 0.74
CA SER A 43 -11.94 -2.74 1.66
C SER A 43 -12.14 -2.20 3.07
N HIS A 44 -11.41 -1.15 3.43
CA HIS A 44 -11.45 -0.58 4.78
C HIS A 44 -11.67 0.92 4.72
N PRO A 45 -12.84 1.37 4.23
CA PRO A 45 -13.06 2.80 3.98
C PRO A 45 -13.04 3.65 5.25
N ASP A 46 -13.25 3.02 6.41
CA ASP A 46 -13.25 3.76 7.68
C ASP A 46 -11.88 3.84 8.32
N GLU A 47 -10.88 3.18 7.75
CA GLU A 47 -9.55 3.19 8.31
C GLU A 47 -8.66 4.18 7.59
N ASN A 48 -7.87 4.92 8.37
CA ASN A 48 -6.97 5.93 7.82
C ASN A 48 -5.50 5.60 8.02
N HIS A 49 -5.19 4.55 8.77
CA HIS A 49 -3.79 4.25 9.05
C HIS A 49 -3.13 3.60 7.83
N ASP A 50 -1.82 3.78 7.73
CA ASP A 50 -1.02 3.19 6.67
C ASP A 50 -0.68 1.75 7.09
N PRO A 51 -1.26 0.74 6.44
CA PRO A 51 -1.07 -0.64 6.91
C PRO A 51 0.34 -1.13 6.60
N PRO A 52 0.92 -1.97 7.48
CA PRO A 52 2.17 -2.62 7.16
C PRO A 52 1.96 -3.66 6.06
N PRO A 53 3.04 -4.04 5.36
CA PRO A 53 2.93 -5.02 4.27
C PRO A 53 2.28 -6.33 4.69
N LEU A 54 2.55 -6.80 5.91
CA LEU A 54 1.96 -8.05 6.38
C LEU A 54 0.45 -7.93 6.52
N GLU A 55 -0.02 -6.79 7.01
CA GLU A 55 -1.46 -6.57 7.16
C GLU A 55 -2.16 -6.59 5.81
N MET A 56 -1.55 -5.95 4.80
CA MET A 56 -2.12 -5.98 3.46
C MET A 56 -2.11 -7.38 2.88
N TYR A 57 -1.03 -8.11 3.11
CA TYR A 57 -0.94 -9.48 2.63
C TYR A 57 -2.02 -10.35 3.26
N CYS A 58 -2.23 -10.22 4.57
CA CYS A 58 -3.24 -11.00 5.26
C CYS A 58 -4.66 -10.63 4.83
N ASP A 59 -4.86 -9.37 4.48
CA ASP A 59 -6.16 -8.94 3.99
C ASP A 59 -6.51 -9.63 2.67
N GLU A 60 -5.50 -9.84 1.82
CA GLU A 60 -5.71 -10.51 0.53
C GLU A 60 -5.65 -12.02 0.64
N ASN A 61 -4.95 -12.53 1.65
CA ASN A 61 -4.75 -13.97 1.84
C ASN A 61 -5.03 -14.38 3.28
N PRO A 62 -6.29 -14.29 3.72
CA PRO A 62 -6.61 -14.57 5.12
C PRO A 62 -6.34 -16.01 5.53
N ASP A 63 -6.21 -16.92 4.57
CA ASP A 63 -5.97 -18.33 4.85
C ASP A 63 -4.48 -18.68 4.98
N ALA A 64 -3.59 -17.72 4.72
CA ALA A 64 -2.17 -17.97 4.82
C ALA A 64 -1.79 -18.31 6.26
N ASP A 65 -0.82 -19.19 6.43
CA ASP A 65 -0.42 -19.66 7.76
C ASP A 65 0.00 -18.52 8.67
N GLU A 66 0.75 -17.56 8.13
CA GLU A 66 1.23 -16.44 8.94
C GLU A 66 0.12 -15.50 9.36
N CYS A 67 -1.07 -15.64 8.78
CA CYS A 67 -2.22 -14.81 9.13
C CYS A 67 -3.20 -15.50 10.05
N ARG A 68 -2.98 -16.77 10.31
CA ARG A 68 -3.85 -17.59 11.16
C ARG A 68 -3.20 -17.73 12.53
N ILE A 69 -3.78 -17.11 13.51
CA ILE A 69 -3.25 -17.12 14.86
C ILE A 69 -4.22 -17.75 15.82
#